data_1f7ed63aa18f273def56db0aa504565a
#
_entry.id   1f7ed63aa18f273def56db0aa504565a
#
_cell.length_a   1.000
_cell.length_b   1.000
_cell.length_c   1.000
_cell.angle_alpha   90.00
_cell.angle_beta   90.00
_cell.angle_gamma   90.00
#
_symmetry.space_group_name_H-M   'P 1'
#
loop_
_entity.id
_entity.type
_entity.pdbx_description
1 polymer ?
#
loop_
_entity_poly.entity_id
_entity_poly.type
_entity_poly.pdbx_seq_one_letter_code
_entity_poly.pdbx_strand_id
1 'polypeptide(L)'
;MQTLGLSGESRRSDGRLKSIFWPTVENAWDVNYLGQQGFWICVVLAAIQLVVAAFSSNLVVLAAYLAAGLVYLMGGMGVRESSWPAAAIVFGIFFTGLLYTVMMGHLPGIVDVVITCILLSNVRAAFLASEWKPAGEGEDRPTRFSETMMDKFVDQLPAKLWPKIQPFFFAVAAALFALELFGAGAVAWHRSSGLVVAPHP
;
A
#
# COMPACT_ATOMS: atom_id res chain seq x y z
N MET A 1 37.46 2.47 -5.60
CA MET A 1 37.03 1.82 -4.38
C MET A 1 35.86 2.60 -3.83
N GLN A 2 34.65 2.24 -4.19
CA GLN A 2 33.45 2.79 -3.53
C GLN A 2 33.33 2.05 -2.23
N THR A 3 33.55 2.75 -1.11
CA THR A 3 33.26 2.22 0.22
C THR A 3 31.75 2.09 0.32
N LEU A 4 31.30 0.88 0.12
CA LEU A 4 29.91 0.47 0.22
C LEU A 4 29.27 0.99 1.50
N GLY A 5 28.34 1.90 1.33
CA GLY A 5 27.15 2.03 2.17
C GLY A 5 27.29 2.63 3.56
N LEU A 6 28.44 2.69 4.17
CA LEU A 6 28.59 3.23 5.52
C LEU A 6 28.88 4.75 5.58
N SER A 7 29.20 5.36 4.46
CA SER A 7 29.33 6.82 4.34
C SER A 7 28.15 7.47 3.62
N GLY A 8 27.16 6.71 3.29
CA GLY A 8 25.98 7.17 2.59
C GLY A 8 24.84 7.51 3.55
N GLU A 9 25.03 8.43 4.48
CA GLU A 9 23.99 9.42 4.67
C GLU A 9 23.78 10.03 3.28
N SER A 10 22.87 9.43 2.50
CA SER A 10 22.40 10.07 1.29
C SER A 10 21.79 11.39 1.78
N ARG A 11 22.58 12.46 1.71
CA ARG A 11 22.03 13.81 1.80
C ARG A 11 21.07 13.89 0.65
N ARG A 12 19.81 13.49 0.93
CA ARG A 12 18.73 13.67 -0.02
C ARG A 12 18.76 15.12 -0.43
N SER A 13 19.21 15.39 -1.64
CA SER A 13 19.17 16.71 -2.25
C SER A 13 17.72 17.15 -2.52
N ASP A 14 16.78 16.26 -2.23
CA ASP A 14 15.36 16.50 -2.43
C ASP A 14 14.84 17.55 -1.45
N GLY A 15 14.18 18.57 -1.96
CA GLY A 15 13.42 19.51 -1.13
C GLY A 15 12.32 18.77 -0.35
N ARG A 16 11.89 19.32 0.80
CA ARG A 16 10.91 18.68 1.71
C ARG A 16 9.65 18.17 1.01
N LEU A 17 9.08 18.92 0.08
CA LEU A 17 7.89 18.51 -0.66
C LEU A 17 8.19 17.36 -1.63
N LYS A 18 9.29 17.44 -2.39
CA LYS A 18 9.70 16.38 -3.30
C LYS A 18 9.97 15.07 -2.57
N SER A 19 10.61 15.14 -1.41
CA SER A 19 10.90 13.96 -0.57
C SER A 19 9.64 13.24 -0.06
N ILE A 20 8.50 13.94 0.07
CA ILE A 20 7.22 13.34 0.50
C ILE A 20 6.45 12.78 -0.69
N PHE A 21 6.32 13.57 -1.78
CA PHE A 21 5.42 13.22 -2.88
C PHE A 21 6.08 12.38 -3.97
N TRP A 22 7.37 12.61 -4.25
CA TRP A 22 8.09 11.94 -5.33
C TRP A 22 9.58 11.82 -5.02
N PRO A 23 9.96 11.04 -3.99
CA PRO A 23 11.35 10.92 -3.58
C PRO A 23 12.23 10.33 -4.70
N THR A 24 13.46 10.76 -4.75
CA THR A 24 14.47 10.16 -5.62
C THR A 24 14.83 8.77 -5.07
N VAL A 25 14.84 7.76 -5.92
CA VAL A 25 15.19 6.37 -5.60
C VAL A 25 16.47 6.02 -6.33
N GLU A 26 17.59 6.02 -5.63
CA GLU A 26 18.92 5.80 -6.22
C GLU A 26 19.60 4.55 -5.67
N ASN A 27 19.19 4.11 -4.48
CA ASN A 27 19.86 3.02 -3.78
C ASN A 27 18.89 2.14 -2.99
N ALA A 28 19.37 1.00 -2.49
CA ALA A 28 18.61 0.05 -1.71
C ALA A 28 18.08 0.63 -0.38
N TRP A 29 18.74 1.66 0.18
CA TRP A 29 18.29 2.34 1.39
C TRP A 29 17.02 3.15 1.16
N ASP A 30 16.92 3.82 0.00
CA ASP A 30 15.72 4.57 -0.37
C ASP A 30 14.53 3.64 -0.51
N VAL A 31 14.72 2.48 -1.17
CA VAL A 31 13.69 1.44 -1.31
C VAL A 31 13.28 0.89 0.06
N ASN A 32 14.25 0.60 0.92
CA ASN A 32 14.00 0.09 2.26
C ASN A 32 13.21 1.10 3.11
N TYR A 33 13.56 2.38 3.05
CA TYR A 33 12.85 3.44 3.76
C TYR A 33 11.42 3.61 3.25
N LEU A 34 11.23 3.65 1.93
CA LEU A 34 9.90 3.74 1.32
C LEU A 34 9.05 2.51 1.65
N GLY A 35 9.64 1.31 1.59
CA GLY A 35 8.96 0.07 1.98
C GLY A 35 8.49 0.09 3.44
N GLN A 36 9.30 0.64 4.35
CA GLN A 36 8.91 0.82 5.75
C GLN A 36 7.76 1.82 5.91
N GLN A 37 7.82 2.95 5.21
CA GLN A 37 6.76 3.94 5.20
C GLN A 37 5.46 3.37 4.65
N GLY A 38 5.52 2.65 3.52
CA GLY A 38 4.37 1.98 2.93
C GLY A 38 3.76 0.92 3.82
N PHE A 39 4.57 0.14 4.53
CA PHE A 39 4.12 -0.83 5.52
C PHE A 39 3.26 -0.16 6.61
N TRP A 40 3.76 0.93 7.21
CA TRP A 40 3.02 1.63 8.26
C TRP A 40 1.72 2.25 7.76
N ILE A 41 1.71 2.80 6.55
CA ILE A 41 0.47 3.29 5.93
C ILE A 41 -0.53 2.14 5.79
N CYS A 42 -0.11 0.97 5.32
CA CYS A 42 -0.99 -0.20 5.21
C CYS A 42 -1.53 -0.64 6.58
N VAL A 43 -0.70 -0.61 7.63
CA VAL A 43 -1.13 -0.92 9.01
C VAL A 43 -2.20 0.07 9.49
N VAL A 44 -2.01 1.36 9.25
CA VAL A 44 -2.99 2.40 9.60
C VAL A 44 -4.29 2.21 8.81
N LEU A 45 -4.20 1.98 7.49
CA LEU A 45 -5.38 1.72 6.67
C LEU A 45 -6.12 0.47 7.14
N ALA A 46 -5.41 -0.61 7.46
CA ALA A 46 -6.02 -1.82 8.02
C ALA A 46 -6.72 -1.54 9.36
N ALA A 47 -6.10 -0.78 10.25
CA ALA A 47 -6.70 -0.41 11.52
C ALA A 47 -7.99 0.41 11.33
N ILE A 48 -8.00 1.35 10.39
CA ILE A 48 -9.21 2.12 10.04
C ILE A 48 -10.32 1.17 9.54
N GLN A 49 -9.99 0.23 8.64
CA GLN A 49 -10.98 -0.74 8.15
C GLN A 49 -11.56 -1.60 9.27
N LEU A 50 -10.73 -2.06 10.21
CA LEU A 50 -11.16 -2.84 11.37
C LEU A 50 -12.07 -2.04 12.31
N VAL A 51 -11.74 -0.76 12.53
CA VAL A 51 -12.59 0.14 13.33
C VAL A 51 -13.96 0.33 12.66
N VAL A 52 -13.99 0.62 11.35
CA VAL A 52 -15.25 0.78 10.62
C VAL A 52 -16.07 -0.54 10.63
N ALA A 53 -15.40 -1.68 10.46
CA ALA A 53 -16.02 -3.00 10.56
C ALA A 53 -16.72 -3.20 11.91
N ALA A 54 -16.06 -2.82 13.02
CA ALA A 54 -16.58 -3.00 14.37
C ALA A 54 -17.88 -2.20 14.63
N PHE A 55 -18.11 -1.10 13.93
CA PHE A 55 -19.33 -0.30 14.02
C PHE A 55 -20.39 -0.65 12.96
N SER A 56 -20.13 -1.63 12.09
CA SER A 56 -21.06 -2.03 11.06
C SER A 56 -22.10 -3.02 11.59
N SER A 57 -23.39 -2.70 11.45
CA SER A 57 -24.50 -3.61 11.74
C SER A 57 -24.86 -4.54 10.57
N ASN A 58 -24.37 -4.22 9.36
CA ASN A 58 -24.64 -5.01 8.17
C ASN A 58 -23.54 -6.05 7.94
N LEU A 59 -23.90 -7.34 7.90
CA LEU A 59 -22.94 -8.43 7.76
C LEU A 59 -22.10 -8.35 6.47
N VAL A 60 -22.69 -7.92 5.35
CA VAL A 60 -21.99 -7.79 4.06
C VAL A 60 -20.95 -6.66 4.14
N VAL A 61 -21.33 -5.54 4.73
CA VAL A 61 -20.45 -4.39 4.94
C VAL A 61 -19.32 -4.75 5.91
N LEU A 62 -19.64 -5.43 7.02
CA LEU A 62 -18.67 -5.97 7.97
C LEU A 62 -17.63 -6.84 7.26
N ALA A 63 -18.11 -7.84 6.47
CA ALA A 63 -17.22 -8.75 5.76
C ALA A 63 -16.31 -8.02 4.74
N ALA A 64 -16.84 -7.02 4.03
CA ALA A 64 -16.08 -6.23 3.08
C ALA A 64 -14.95 -5.44 3.76
N TYR A 65 -15.23 -4.78 4.89
CA TYR A 65 -14.21 -4.03 5.64
C TYR A 65 -13.17 -4.95 6.28
N LEU A 66 -13.57 -6.12 6.79
CA LEU A 66 -12.64 -7.13 7.30
C LEU A 66 -11.72 -7.64 6.18
N ALA A 67 -12.27 -7.93 5.00
CA ALA A 67 -11.48 -8.36 3.84
C ALA A 67 -10.50 -7.26 3.39
N ALA A 68 -10.95 -6.02 3.31
CA ALA A 68 -10.09 -4.88 2.97
C ALA A 68 -8.98 -4.68 4.01
N GLY A 69 -9.30 -4.74 5.31
CA GLY A 69 -8.31 -4.67 6.37
C GLY A 69 -7.25 -5.77 6.28
N LEU A 70 -7.69 -7.00 5.99
CA LEU A 70 -6.79 -8.14 5.80
C LEU A 70 -5.89 -7.95 4.58
N VAL A 71 -6.42 -7.44 3.46
CA VAL A 71 -5.64 -7.14 2.26
C VAL A 71 -4.59 -6.06 2.53
N TYR A 72 -4.94 -4.99 3.26
CA TYR A 72 -3.95 -3.98 3.63
C TYR A 72 -2.86 -4.53 4.55
N LEU A 73 -3.18 -5.36 5.55
CA LEU A 73 -2.17 -5.98 6.43
C LEU A 73 -1.21 -6.89 5.64
N MET A 74 -1.76 -7.81 4.85
CA MET A 74 -0.95 -8.72 4.04
C MET A 74 -0.17 -7.96 2.95
N GLY A 75 -0.83 -7.02 2.28
CA GLY A 75 -0.22 -6.19 1.24
C GLY A 75 0.92 -5.33 1.79
N GLY A 76 0.75 -4.79 3.01
CA GLY A 76 1.81 -4.08 3.72
C GLY A 76 3.05 -4.92 3.93
N MET A 77 2.90 -6.20 4.28
CA MET A 77 4.03 -7.14 4.37
C MET A 77 4.71 -7.32 3.00
N GLY A 78 3.94 -7.41 1.91
CA GLY A 78 4.48 -7.47 0.56
C GLY A 78 5.21 -6.20 0.15
N VAL A 79 4.66 -5.02 0.51
CA VAL A 79 5.31 -3.72 0.29
C VAL A 79 6.65 -3.67 1.03
N ARG A 80 6.69 -4.14 2.28
CA ARG A 80 7.94 -4.21 3.06
C ARG A 80 8.99 -5.12 2.42
N GLU A 81 8.57 -6.22 1.81
CA GLU A 81 9.42 -7.14 1.08
C GLU A 81 9.71 -6.70 -0.37
N SER A 82 9.44 -5.43 -0.69
CA SER A 82 9.68 -4.83 -2.01
C SER A 82 8.99 -5.59 -3.16
N SER A 83 7.86 -6.23 -2.86
CA SER A 83 7.04 -6.89 -3.87
C SER A 83 6.25 -5.83 -4.66
N TRP A 84 6.72 -5.48 -5.86
CA TRP A 84 6.04 -4.49 -6.70
C TRP A 84 4.59 -4.87 -7.05
N PRO A 85 4.21 -6.17 -7.27
CA PRO A 85 2.82 -6.51 -7.52
C PRO A 85 1.95 -6.28 -6.28
N ALA A 86 2.48 -6.54 -5.07
CA ALA A 86 1.75 -6.26 -3.84
C ALA A 86 1.55 -4.75 -3.65
N ALA A 87 2.60 -3.95 -3.88
CA ALA A 87 2.52 -2.50 -3.81
C ALA A 87 1.49 -1.94 -4.82
N ALA A 88 1.49 -2.45 -6.06
CA ALA A 88 0.55 -2.05 -7.10
C ALA A 88 -0.90 -2.38 -6.74
N ILE A 89 -1.16 -3.55 -6.16
CA ILE A 89 -2.51 -3.95 -5.72
C ILE A 89 -2.98 -3.07 -4.57
N VAL A 90 -2.15 -2.86 -3.55
CA VAL A 90 -2.50 -1.97 -2.41
C VAL A 90 -2.82 -0.57 -2.90
N PHE A 91 -1.98 -0.02 -3.78
CA PHE A 91 -2.24 1.28 -4.41
C PHE A 91 -3.55 1.25 -5.22
N GLY A 92 -3.76 0.22 -6.04
CA GLY A 92 -4.95 0.08 -6.89
C GLY A 92 -6.24 0.06 -6.09
N ILE A 93 -6.32 -0.73 -5.01
CA ILE A 93 -7.49 -0.81 -4.13
C ILE A 93 -7.75 0.56 -3.47
N PHE A 94 -6.72 1.20 -2.91
CA PHE A 94 -6.87 2.53 -2.32
C PHE A 94 -7.34 3.56 -3.34
N PHE A 95 -6.73 3.57 -4.51
CA PHE A 95 -7.05 4.51 -5.59
C PHE A 95 -8.46 4.29 -6.15
N THR A 96 -8.91 3.04 -6.28
CA THR A 96 -10.28 2.72 -6.71
C THR A 96 -11.31 3.22 -5.71
N GLY A 97 -11.06 3.07 -4.40
CA GLY A 97 -11.90 3.63 -3.36
C GLY A 97 -11.97 5.16 -3.42
N LEU A 98 -10.84 5.81 -3.71
CA LEU A 98 -10.77 7.25 -3.91
C LEU A 98 -11.60 7.70 -5.14
N LEU A 99 -11.45 7.01 -6.27
CA LEU A 99 -12.25 7.27 -7.48
C LEU A 99 -13.75 7.10 -7.20
N TYR A 100 -14.13 6.06 -6.46
CA TYR A 100 -15.52 5.86 -6.06
C TYR A 100 -16.05 7.04 -5.23
N THR A 101 -15.25 7.55 -4.27
CA THR A 101 -15.59 8.74 -3.47
C THR A 101 -15.83 9.97 -4.35
N VAL A 102 -14.97 10.20 -5.34
CA VAL A 102 -15.12 11.29 -6.32
C VAL A 102 -16.36 11.09 -7.18
N MET A 103 -16.62 9.87 -7.63
CA MET A 103 -17.84 9.54 -8.41
C MET A 103 -19.11 9.78 -7.60
N MET A 104 -19.08 9.66 -6.27
CA MET A 104 -20.19 10.00 -5.38
C MET A 104 -20.36 11.51 -5.14
N GLY A 105 -19.49 12.32 -5.74
CA GLY A 105 -19.55 13.79 -5.64
C GLY A 105 -18.79 14.35 -4.44
N HIS A 106 -18.01 13.54 -3.73
CA HIS A 106 -17.15 13.99 -2.64
C HIS A 106 -15.74 14.30 -3.16
N LEU A 107 -15.19 15.43 -2.75
CA LEU A 107 -13.79 15.75 -3.07
C LEU A 107 -12.85 14.99 -2.13
N PRO A 108 -11.72 14.49 -2.67
CA PRO A 108 -10.71 13.83 -1.85
C PRO A 108 -10.10 14.82 -0.84
N GLY A 109 -9.88 14.36 0.37
CA GLY A 109 -9.18 15.12 1.38
C GLY A 109 -7.67 15.23 1.08
N ILE A 110 -7.01 16.19 1.71
CA ILE A 110 -5.54 16.35 1.60
C ILE A 110 -4.83 15.06 2.01
N VAL A 111 -5.33 14.37 3.03
CA VAL A 111 -4.77 13.11 3.54
C VAL A 111 -4.85 12.02 2.47
N ASP A 112 -5.97 11.92 1.74
CA ASP A 112 -6.14 10.93 0.68
C ASP A 112 -5.14 11.15 -0.46
N VAL A 113 -4.90 12.41 -0.83
CA VAL A 113 -3.91 12.78 -1.85
C VAL A 113 -2.50 12.41 -1.38
N VAL A 114 -2.15 12.72 -0.13
CA VAL A 114 -0.84 12.40 0.45
C VAL A 114 -0.61 10.88 0.47
N ILE A 115 -1.59 10.10 0.96
CA ILE A 115 -1.51 8.64 0.99
C ILE A 115 -1.36 8.09 -0.43
N THR A 116 -2.13 8.60 -1.39
CA THR A 116 -2.03 8.20 -2.80
C THR A 116 -0.62 8.40 -3.34
N CYS A 117 -0.03 9.57 -3.12
CA CYS A 117 1.34 9.86 -3.57
C CYS A 117 2.38 8.94 -2.91
N ILE A 118 2.25 8.66 -1.62
CA ILE A 118 3.18 7.78 -0.91
C ILE A 118 3.05 6.34 -1.41
N LEU A 119 1.83 5.82 -1.58
CA LEU A 119 1.61 4.47 -2.10
C LEU A 119 2.14 4.35 -3.54
N LEU A 120 1.92 5.36 -4.39
CA LEU A 120 2.46 5.38 -5.75
C LEU A 120 4.00 5.41 -5.75
N SER A 121 4.61 6.16 -4.84
CA SER A 121 6.06 6.18 -4.66
C SER A 121 6.61 4.83 -4.24
N ASN A 122 5.86 4.07 -3.41
CA ASN A 122 6.21 2.70 -3.04
C ASN A 122 6.14 1.73 -4.24
N VAL A 123 5.11 1.85 -5.09
CA VAL A 123 5.02 1.04 -6.33
C VAL A 123 6.24 1.29 -7.20
N ARG A 124 6.58 2.58 -7.42
CA ARG A 124 7.74 2.97 -8.22
C ARG A 124 9.04 2.43 -7.63
N ALA A 125 9.25 2.58 -6.32
CA ALA A 125 10.45 2.12 -5.65
C ALA A 125 10.62 0.59 -5.75
N ALA A 126 9.55 -0.17 -5.49
CA ALA A 126 9.55 -1.62 -5.59
C ALA A 126 9.76 -2.09 -7.05
N PHE A 127 9.19 -1.39 -8.03
CA PHE A 127 9.39 -1.68 -9.44
C PHE A 127 10.85 -1.46 -9.86
N LEU A 128 11.44 -0.30 -9.55
CA LEU A 128 12.84 -0.02 -9.84
C LEU A 128 13.76 -1.03 -9.15
N ALA A 129 13.49 -1.38 -7.90
CA ALA A 129 14.27 -2.38 -7.18
C ALA A 129 14.21 -3.78 -7.84
N SER A 130 13.09 -4.13 -8.49
CA SER A 130 12.94 -5.41 -9.18
C SER A 130 13.80 -5.53 -10.46
N GLU A 131 14.18 -4.40 -11.03
CA GLU A 131 15.07 -4.34 -12.21
C GLU A 131 16.56 -4.37 -11.84
N TRP A 132 16.88 -4.14 -10.56
CA TRP A 132 18.26 -4.15 -10.12
C TRP A 132 18.80 -5.59 -10.08
N LYS A 133 20.02 -5.77 -10.56
CA LYS A 133 20.69 -7.07 -10.45
C LYS A 133 20.87 -7.40 -8.97
N PRO A 134 20.65 -8.66 -8.57
CA PRO A 134 20.96 -9.09 -7.21
C PRO A 134 22.38 -8.69 -6.87
N ALA A 135 22.58 -8.07 -5.71
CA ALA A 135 23.90 -7.78 -5.20
C ALA A 135 24.72 -9.08 -5.18
N GLY A 136 25.97 -9.03 -5.71
CA GLY A 136 26.83 -10.19 -5.73
C GLY A 136 27.07 -10.75 -4.33
N GLU A 137 27.37 -12.05 -4.23
CA GLU A 137 27.78 -12.66 -2.97
C GLU A 137 28.98 -11.90 -2.43
N GLY A 138 28.82 -11.13 -1.36
CA GLY A 138 29.84 -10.29 -0.73
C GLY A 138 29.50 -8.80 -0.61
N GLU A 139 28.42 -8.32 -1.19
CA GLU A 139 27.89 -7.00 -0.86
C GLU A 139 27.10 -7.08 0.44
N ASP A 140 27.59 -6.38 1.47
CA ASP A 140 26.89 -6.22 2.74
C ASP A 140 25.50 -5.60 2.51
N ARG A 141 24.49 -6.44 2.47
CA ARG A 141 23.12 -5.96 2.55
C ARG A 141 22.97 -5.25 3.89
N PRO A 142 22.42 -4.03 3.91
CA PRO A 142 22.13 -3.39 5.18
C PRO A 142 21.39 -4.37 6.07
N THR A 143 21.92 -4.62 7.26
CA THR A 143 21.29 -5.51 8.24
C THR A 143 19.91 -4.94 8.56
N ARG A 144 18.87 -5.51 7.94
CA ARG A 144 17.47 -5.13 8.14
C ARG A 144 16.96 -5.46 9.56
N PHE A 145 17.76 -6.18 10.32
CA PHE A 145 17.34 -6.75 11.59
C PHE A 145 18.14 -6.08 12.72
N SER A 146 17.60 -5.01 13.26
CA SER A 146 18.09 -4.47 14.52
C SER A 146 17.40 -5.20 15.69
N GLU A 147 17.92 -5.02 16.90
CA GLU A 147 17.46 -5.75 18.08
C GLU A 147 16.19 -5.18 18.72
N THR A 148 15.67 -4.05 18.23
CA THR A 148 14.49 -3.44 18.84
C THR A 148 13.21 -4.22 18.51
N MET A 149 12.22 -4.18 19.42
CA MET A 149 10.93 -4.85 19.18
C MET A 149 10.22 -4.31 17.94
N MET A 150 10.40 -3.03 17.64
CA MET A 150 9.81 -2.36 16.50
C MET A 150 10.38 -2.93 15.18
N ASP A 151 11.69 -3.13 15.12
CA ASP A 151 12.36 -3.70 13.94
C ASP A 151 11.99 -5.17 13.74
N LYS A 152 11.82 -5.93 14.84
CA LYS A 152 11.30 -7.30 14.74
C LYS A 152 9.92 -7.36 14.10
N PHE A 153 9.04 -6.42 14.45
CA PHE A 153 7.70 -6.35 13.88
C PHE A 153 7.72 -5.90 12.42
N VAL A 154 8.49 -4.86 12.11
CA VAL A 154 8.54 -4.27 10.75
C VAL A 154 9.34 -5.11 9.77
N ASP A 155 10.38 -5.80 10.22
CA ASP A 155 11.32 -6.51 9.35
C ASP A 155 11.20 -8.03 9.42
N GLN A 156 11.21 -8.61 10.62
CA GLN A 156 11.22 -10.07 10.74
C GLN A 156 9.85 -10.69 10.45
N LEU A 157 8.76 -10.02 10.84
CA LEU A 157 7.41 -10.54 10.61
C LEU A 157 7.09 -10.62 9.11
N PRO A 158 7.26 -9.54 8.32
CA PRO A 158 7.06 -9.59 6.87
C PRO A 158 7.95 -10.62 6.19
N ALA A 159 9.25 -10.64 6.49
CA ALA A 159 10.19 -11.59 5.87
C ALA A 159 9.81 -13.06 6.09
N LYS A 160 9.28 -13.40 7.28
CA LYS A 160 8.87 -14.77 7.61
C LYS A 160 7.49 -15.14 7.06
N LEU A 161 6.55 -14.20 7.05
CA LEU A 161 5.15 -14.46 6.70
C LEU A 161 4.87 -14.27 5.22
N TRP A 162 5.45 -13.25 4.58
CA TRP A 162 5.13 -12.90 3.22
C TRP A 162 5.22 -14.06 2.23
N PRO A 163 6.29 -14.87 2.20
CA PRO A 163 6.38 -16.00 1.26
C PRO A 163 5.25 -17.03 1.41
N LYS A 164 4.68 -17.15 2.63
CA LYS A 164 3.61 -18.09 2.94
C LYS A 164 2.23 -17.56 2.61
N ILE A 165 2.01 -16.27 2.85
CA ILE A 165 0.69 -15.63 2.68
C ILE A 165 0.51 -15.01 1.30
N GLN A 166 1.56 -14.86 0.53
CA GLN A 166 1.55 -14.24 -0.79
C GLN A 166 0.47 -14.82 -1.73
N PRO A 167 0.32 -16.15 -1.92
CA PRO A 167 -0.71 -16.69 -2.81
C PRO A 167 -2.12 -16.39 -2.30
N PHE A 168 -2.32 -16.45 -0.99
CA PHE A 168 -3.61 -16.11 -0.37
C PHE A 168 -3.92 -14.61 -0.53
N PHE A 169 -2.92 -13.75 -0.34
CA PHE A 169 -3.06 -12.31 -0.58
C PHE A 169 -3.55 -12.03 -2.00
N PHE A 170 -2.92 -12.60 -3.02
CA PHE A 170 -3.32 -12.34 -4.40
C PHE A 170 -4.74 -12.84 -4.69
N ALA A 171 -5.14 -13.98 -4.14
CA ALA A 171 -6.49 -14.51 -4.31
C ALA A 171 -7.56 -13.59 -3.67
N VAL A 172 -7.35 -13.17 -2.41
CA VAL A 172 -8.29 -12.30 -1.70
C VAL A 172 -8.32 -10.90 -2.34
N ALA A 173 -7.17 -10.35 -2.69
CA ALA A 173 -7.07 -9.05 -3.33
C ALA A 173 -7.75 -9.02 -4.71
N ALA A 174 -7.60 -10.07 -5.52
CA ALA A 174 -8.29 -10.19 -6.80
C ALA A 174 -9.81 -10.25 -6.63
N ALA A 175 -10.30 -11.01 -5.64
CA ALA A 175 -11.71 -11.09 -5.32
C ALA A 175 -12.27 -9.73 -4.84
N LEU A 176 -11.55 -9.04 -3.97
CA LEU A 176 -11.93 -7.72 -3.47
C LEU A 176 -11.96 -6.69 -4.61
N PHE A 177 -10.92 -6.66 -5.45
CA PHE A 177 -10.83 -5.74 -6.58
C PHE A 177 -11.94 -5.98 -7.60
N ALA A 178 -12.27 -7.24 -7.89
CA ALA A 178 -13.40 -7.58 -8.75
C ALA A 178 -14.73 -7.09 -8.17
N LEU A 179 -14.92 -7.22 -6.84
CA LEU A 179 -16.11 -6.73 -6.15
C LEU A 179 -16.24 -5.20 -6.21
N GLU A 180 -15.13 -4.48 -6.04
CA GLU A 180 -15.09 -3.02 -6.15
C GLU A 180 -15.43 -2.55 -7.57
N LEU A 181 -14.84 -3.17 -8.60
CA LEU A 181 -15.14 -2.85 -9.99
C LEU A 181 -16.59 -3.13 -10.34
N PHE A 182 -17.15 -4.24 -9.86
CA PHE A 182 -18.56 -4.57 -10.07
C PHE A 182 -19.47 -3.56 -9.38
N GLY A 183 -19.17 -3.17 -8.14
CA GLY A 183 -19.90 -2.14 -7.40
C GLY A 183 -19.85 -0.78 -8.09
N ALA A 184 -18.69 -0.35 -8.55
CA ALA A 184 -18.53 0.89 -9.30
C ALA A 184 -19.30 0.86 -10.62
N GLY A 185 -19.24 -0.26 -11.35
CA GLY A 185 -20.00 -0.47 -12.57
C GLY A 185 -21.52 -0.40 -12.37
N ALA A 186 -22.03 -1.00 -11.31
CA ALA A 186 -23.44 -0.95 -10.94
C ALA A 186 -23.91 0.49 -10.65
N VAL A 187 -23.11 1.27 -9.91
CA VAL A 187 -23.41 2.69 -9.63
C VAL A 187 -23.40 3.53 -10.90
N ALA A 188 -22.41 3.33 -11.77
CA ALA A 188 -22.34 4.04 -13.05
C ALA A 188 -23.55 3.72 -13.93
N TRP A 189 -23.94 2.44 -13.99
CA TRP A 189 -25.13 1.98 -14.72
C TRP A 189 -26.42 2.63 -14.20
N HIS A 190 -26.64 2.62 -12.89
CA HIS A 190 -27.83 3.24 -12.28
C HIS A 190 -27.92 4.74 -12.58
N ARG A 191 -26.80 5.44 -12.58
CA ARG A 191 -26.78 6.87 -12.94
C ARG A 191 -27.09 7.12 -14.40
N SER A 192 -26.55 6.29 -15.30
CA SER A 192 -26.76 6.46 -16.75
C SER A 192 -28.17 6.06 -17.20
N SER A 193 -28.82 5.13 -16.51
CA SER A 193 -30.17 4.68 -16.83
C SER A 193 -31.28 5.60 -16.34
N GLY A 194 -30.96 6.74 -15.72
CA GLY A 194 -31.96 7.73 -15.29
C GLY A 194 -32.88 7.27 -14.14
N LEU A 195 -32.60 6.12 -13.56
CA LEU A 195 -33.29 5.62 -12.37
C LEU A 195 -32.81 6.45 -11.14
N VAL A 196 -33.18 7.72 -11.13
CA VAL A 196 -33.01 8.55 -9.94
C VAL A 196 -33.99 8.03 -8.90
N VAL A 197 -33.51 7.32 -7.91
CA VAL A 197 -34.28 7.10 -6.68
C VAL A 197 -34.50 8.48 -6.11
N ALA A 198 -35.71 9.00 -6.20
CA ALA A 198 -36.10 10.24 -5.58
C ALA A 198 -35.75 10.14 -4.07
N PRO A 199 -35.12 11.17 -3.48
CA PRO A 199 -34.91 11.16 -2.05
C PRO A 199 -36.27 11.05 -1.36
N HIS A 200 -36.45 10.01 -0.58
CA HIS A 200 -37.64 9.90 0.29
C HIS A 200 -37.67 11.12 1.20
N PRO A 201 -38.82 11.82 1.32
CA PRO A 201 -38.98 12.98 2.16
C PRO A 201 -38.80 12.64 3.64
#